data_cd1487a876ab783606ff62ed8fc6f955
#
_entry.id   cd1487a876ab783606ff62ed8fc6f955
#
_cell.length_a   1.000
_cell.length_b   1.000
_cell.length_c   1.000
_cell.angle_alpha   90.00
_cell.angle_beta   90.00
_cell.angle_gamma   90.00
#
_symmetry.space_group_name_H-M   'P 1'
#
loop_
_entity.id
_entity.type
_entity.pdbx_description
1 polymer ?
#
loop_
_entity_poly.entity_id
_entity_poly.type
_entity_poly.pdbx_seq_one_letter_code
_entity_poly.pdbx_strand_id
1 'polypeptide(L)'
;HKPSQMSGGQQQRVGIARAFVARPKIVYADEPTGNLDSHTTIEVMEIMIDMARRYKETLIIVTHDQEIASYADRIIYLLDGNIKSDKPNESIMKTKREKDSETAKQVKDQKKNEEGKSNEEK
;
A
#
# COMPACT_ATOMS: atom_id res chain seq x y z
N HIS A 1 -2.35 -24.11 14.38
CA HIS A 1 -1.43 -24.57 13.34
C HIS A 1 0.02 -24.35 13.75
N LYS A 2 0.87 -25.32 13.53
CA LYS A 2 2.31 -25.17 13.65
C LYS A 2 2.81 -24.29 12.48
N PRO A 3 3.81 -23.40 12.69
CA PRO A 3 4.34 -22.58 11.60
C PRO A 3 4.76 -23.38 10.36
N SER A 4 5.26 -24.60 10.52
CA SER A 4 5.65 -25.50 9.43
C SER A 4 4.49 -25.99 8.55
N GLN A 5 3.25 -25.81 8.99
CA GLN A 5 2.04 -26.23 8.27
C GLN A 5 1.34 -25.07 7.55
N MET A 6 1.87 -23.84 7.68
CA MET A 6 1.31 -22.69 7.01
C MET A 6 1.64 -22.68 5.52
N SER A 7 0.72 -22.18 4.68
CA SER A 7 0.99 -21.90 3.28
C SER A 7 2.03 -20.77 3.15
N GLY A 8 2.65 -20.63 1.97
CA GLY A 8 3.59 -19.55 1.70
C GLY A 8 3.00 -18.16 1.95
N GLY A 9 1.74 -17.96 1.56
CA GLY A 9 1.03 -16.70 1.81
C GLY A 9 0.77 -16.44 3.29
N GLN A 10 0.40 -17.47 4.06
CA GLN A 10 0.21 -17.36 5.50
C GLN A 10 1.52 -17.04 6.22
N GLN A 11 2.62 -17.68 5.85
CA GLN A 11 3.95 -17.40 6.38
C GLN A 11 4.36 -15.96 6.10
N GLN A 12 4.09 -15.47 4.89
CA GLN A 12 4.39 -14.10 4.49
C GLN A 12 3.58 -13.08 5.30
N ARG A 13 2.28 -13.32 5.50
CA ARG A 13 1.43 -12.45 6.33
C ARG A 13 1.89 -12.37 7.77
N VAL A 14 2.32 -13.50 8.36
CA VAL A 14 2.88 -13.53 9.72
C VAL A 14 4.18 -12.72 9.78
N GLY A 15 5.06 -12.87 8.80
CA GLY A 15 6.30 -12.10 8.71
C GLY A 15 6.05 -10.60 8.59
N ILE A 16 5.07 -10.19 7.79
CA ILE A 16 4.65 -8.80 7.65
C ILE A 16 4.13 -8.25 8.98
N ALA A 17 3.23 -8.97 9.63
CA ALA A 17 2.70 -8.56 10.93
C ALA A 17 3.80 -8.34 11.96
N ARG A 18 4.77 -9.24 12.02
CA ARG A 18 5.94 -9.10 12.92
C ARG A 18 6.76 -7.85 12.61
N ALA A 19 6.97 -7.55 11.32
CA ALA A 19 7.72 -6.38 10.92
C ALA A 19 7.04 -5.07 11.35
N PHE A 20 5.71 -4.99 11.26
CA PHE A 20 4.97 -3.79 11.59
C PHE A 20 4.61 -3.64 13.09
N VAL A 21 4.52 -4.74 13.83
CA VAL A 21 4.18 -4.72 15.27
C VAL A 21 5.18 -3.89 16.08
N ALA A 22 6.46 -3.93 15.73
CA ALA A 22 7.51 -3.16 16.39
C ALA A 22 7.43 -1.65 16.14
N ARG A 23 6.53 -1.20 15.24
CA ARG A 23 6.36 0.21 14.85
C ARG A 23 7.65 0.89 14.38
N PRO A 24 8.44 0.27 13.45
CA PRO A 24 9.64 0.89 12.91
C PRO A 24 9.29 2.08 12.02
N LYS A 25 10.23 2.99 11.81
CA LYS A 25 10.06 4.09 10.85
C LYS A 25 10.17 3.61 9.40
N ILE A 26 10.98 2.57 9.18
CA ILE A 26 11.24 1.99 7.86
C ILE A 26 11.02 0.48 7.95
N VAL A 27 10.24 -0.07 7.03
CA VAL A 27 10.10 -1.51 6.82
C VAL A 27 10.75 -1.84 5.48
N TYR A 28 11.63 -2.82 5.52
CA TYR A 28 12.37 -3.28 4.34
C TYR A 28 11.91 -4.67 3.94
N ALA A 29 11.53 -4.85 2.68
CA ALA A 29 11.09 -6.11 2.13
C ALA A 29 11.86 -6.44 0.85
N ASP A 30 12.58 -7.56 0.88
CA ASP A 30 13.38 -8.03 -0.25
C ASP A 30 12.64 -9.18 -0.94
N GLU A 31 12.21 -8.95 -2.19
CA GLU A 31 11.42 -9.90 -2.99
C GLU A 31 10.27 -10.54 -2.20
N PRO A 32 9.37 -9.74 -1.61
CA PRO A 32 8.41 -10.25 -0.63
C PRO A 32 7.37 -11.23 -1.19
N THR A 33 7.22 -11.28 -2.51
CA THR A 33 6.21 -12.09 -3.18
C THR A 33 6.81 -13.11 -4.17
N GLY A 34 8.12 -13.35 -4.10
CA GLY A 34 8.84 -14.14 -5.09
C GLY A 34 8.37 -15.59 -5.27
N ASN A 35 7.76 -16.20 -4.25
CA ASN A 35 7.31 -17.59 -4.28
C ASN A 35 5.78 -17.73 -4.20
N LEU A 36 5.05 -16.64 -4.42
CA LEU A 36 3.60 -16.63 -4.29
C LEU A 36 2.92 -16.63 -5.66
N ASP A 37 1.71 -17.20 -5.72
CA ASP A 37 0.84 -17.10 -6.88
C ASP A 37 0.30 -15.67 -7.05
N SER A 38 -0.26 -15.36 -8.21
CA SER A 38 -0.71 -14.00 -8.55
C SER A 38 -1.74 -13.44 -7.58
N HIS A 39 -2.71 -14.25 -7.18
CA HIS A 39 -3.77 -13.83 -6.27
C HIS A 39 -3.23 -13.50 -4.87
N THR A 40 -2.40 -14.39 -4.32
CA THR A 40 -1.77 -14.21 -3.01
C THR A 40 -0.78 -13.03 -3.03
N THR A 41 -0.09 -12.83 -4.13
CA THR A 41 0.79 -11.67 -4.33
C THR A 41 0.04 -10.35 -4.16
N ILE A 42 -1.11 -10.21 -4.80
CA ILE A 42 -1.95 -9.02 -4.71
C ILE A 42 -2.39 -8.79 -3.26
N GLU A 43 -2.88 -9.83 -2.58
CA GLU A 43 -3.30 -9.72 -1.18
C GLU A 43 -2.17 -9.28 -0.27
N VAL A 44 -0.99 -9.87 -0.41
CA VAL A 44 0.19 -9.53 0.39
C VAL A 44 0.63 -8.09 0.15
N MET A 45 0.66 -7.66 -1.11
CA MET A 45 1.02 -6.28 -1.45
C MET A 45 0.03 -5.26 -0.86
N GLU A 46 -1.26 -5.55 -0.95
CA GLU A 46 -2.30 -4.69 -0.38
C GLU A 46 -2.17 -4.57 1.14
N ILE A 47 -1.90 -5.67 1.83
CA ILE A 47 -1.69 -5.68 3.29
C ILE A 47 -0.47 -4.83 3.66
N MET A 48 0.66 -5.00 2.99
CA MET A 48 1.87 -4.22 3.27
C MET A 48 1.66 -2.73 3.08
N ILE A 49 1.03 -2.36 1.98
CA ILE A 49 0.77 -0.95 1.66
C ILE A 49 -0.22 -0.34 2.66
N ASP A 50 -1.29 -1.05 2.99
CA ASP A 50 -2.28 -0.60 3.96
C ASP A 50 -1.65 -0.38 5.34
N MET A 51 -0.83 -1.32 5.80
CA MET A 51 -0.16 -1.20 7.08
C MET A 51 0.83 -0.04 7.11
N ALA A 52 1.62 0.12 6.05
CA ALA A 52 2.57 1.24 5.94
C ALA A 52 1.86 2.60 5.99
N ARG A 53 0.75 2.74 5.30
CA ARG A 53 -0.07 3.97 5.33
C ARG A 53 -0.71 4.21 6.70
N ARG A 54 -1.28 3.17 7.28
CA ARG A 54 -1.97 3.23 8.58
C ARG A 54 -1.05 3.67 9.69
N TYR A 55 0.18 3.15 9.72
CA TYR A 55 1.17 3.45 10.75
C TYR A 55 2.15 4.56 10.34
N LYS A 56 1.97 5.16 9.16
CA LYS A 56 2.81 6.23 8.61
C LYS A 56 4.29 5.84 8.56
N GLU A 57 4.54 4.63 8.11
CA GLU A 57 5.89 4.08 7.98
C GLU A 57 6.34 4.11 6.51
N THR A 58 7.65 4.18 6.29
CA THR A 58 8.22 4.06 4.96
C THR A 58 8.43 2.60 4.64
N LEU A 59 7.84 2.12 3.54
CA LEU A 59 8.01 0.77 3.05
C LEU A 59 8.96 0.79 1.86
N ILE A 60 10.09 0.08 2.00
CA ILE A 60 11.06 -0.12 0.91
C ILE A 60 10.94 -1.55 0.41
N ILE A 61 10.62 -1.70 -0.86
CA ILE A 61 10.52 -3.01 -1.50
C ILE A 61 11.63 -3.14 -2.53
N VAL A 62 12.42 -4.20 -2.41
CA VAL A 62 13.41 -4.58 -3.42
C VAL A 62 12.81 -5.68 -4.29
N THR A 63 12.73 -5.44 -5.59
CA THR A 63 12.15 -6.39 -6.53
C THR A 63 12.73 -6.20 -7.93
N HIS A 64 12.77 -7.27 -8.72
CA HIS A 64 13.02 -7.22 -10.15
C HIS A 64 11.72 -7.32 -10.97
N ASP A 65 10.56 -7.43 -10.31
CA ASP A 65 9.26 -7.53 -10.95
C ASP A 65 8.64 -6.13 -11.09
N GLN A 66 8.41 -5.72 -12.33
CA GLN A 66 7.84 -4.41 -12.64
C GLN A 66 6.40 -4.25 -12.14
N GLU A 67 5.62 -5.33 -12.08
CA GLU A 67 4.26 -5.28 -11.52
C GLU A 67 4.30 -4.93 -10.04
N ILE A 68 5.22 -5.53 -9.28
CA ILE A 68 5.41 -5.20 -7.87
C ILE A 68 5.89 -3.77 -7.71
N ALA A 69 6.85 -3.33 -8.52
CA ALA A 69 7.34 -1.95 -8.51
C ALA A 69 6.23 -0.94 -8.77
N SER A 70 5.22 -1.29 -9.56
CA SER A 70 4.11 -0.40 -9.90
C SER A 70 3.23 -0.02 -8.71
N TYR A 71 3.29 -0.76 -7.60
CA TYR A 71 2.57 -0.41 -6.36
C TYR A 71 3.23 0.73 -5.57
N ALA A 72 4.49 1.05 -5.85
CA ALA A 72 5.25 2.05 -5.10
C ALA A 72 4.89 3.48 -5.47
N ASP A 73 4.99 4.39 -4.52
CA ASP A 73 4.83 5.83 -4.77
C ASP A 73 6.03 6.42 -5.52
N ARG A 74 7.21 5.82 -5.34
CA ARG A 74 8.47 6.24 -5.94
C ARG A 74 9.25 5.01 -6.38
N ILE A 75 9.79 5.04 -7.58
CA ILE A 75 10.53 3.92 -8.15
C ILE A 75 11.97 4.33 -8.43
N ILE A 76 12.92 3.56 -7.89
CA ILE A 76 14.34 3.75 -8.11
C ILE A 76 14.87 2.54 -8.88
N TYR A 77 15.38 2.78 -10.07
CA TYR A 77 16.00 1.74 -10.88
C TYR A 77 17.51 1.70 -10.66
N LEU A 78 18.00 0.52 -10.31
CA LEU A 78 19.42 0.25 -10.11
C LEU A 78 19.95 -0.65 -11.21
N LEU A 79 21.15 -0.34 -11.70
CA LEU A 79 21.87 -1.18 -12.67
C LEU A 79 23.36 -1.11 -12.35
N ASP A 80 23.99 -2.28 -12.20
CA ASP A 80 25.43 -2.40 -11.89
C ASP A 80 25.88 -1.53 -10.70
N GLY A 81 25.04 -1.49 -9.65
CA GLY A 81 25.33 -0.71 -8.45
C GLY A 81 25.09 0.79 -8.56
N ASN A 82 24.62 1.27 -9.71
CA ASN A 82 24.36 2.69 -9.94
C ASN A 82 22.87 2.97 -10.09
N ILE A 83 22.44 4.16 -9.64
CA ILE A 83 21.08 4.63 -9.84
C ILE A 83 20.91 5.08 -11.29
N LYS A 84 20.04 4.42 -12.04
CA LYS A 84 19.70 4.77 -13.42
C LYS A 84 18.57 5.77 -13.50
N SER A 85 17.57 5.64 -12.63
CA SER A 85 16.48 6.61 -12.53
C SER A 85 15.88 6.59 -11.15
N ASP A 86 15.29 7.71 -10.77
CA ASP A 86 14.63 7.92 -9.50
C ASP A 86 13.46 8.88 -9.76
N LYS A 87 12.26 8.33 -9.85
CA LYS A 87 11.08 9.08 -10.26
C LYS A 87 9.85 8.74 -9.41
N PRO A 88 8.97 9.72 -9.15
CA PRO A 88 7.67 9.42 -8.58
C PRO A 88 6.85 8.58 -9.55
N ASN A 89 5.98 7.71 -9.01
CA ASN A 89 5.05 6.93 -9.81
C ASN A 89 3.79 7.77 -10.08
N GLU A 90 3.74 8.40 -11.23
CA GLU A 90 2.66 9.31 -11.61
C GLU A 90 1.28 8.63 -11.67
N SER A 91 1.22 7.35 -12.03
CA SER A 91 -0.03 6.60 -12.10
C SER A 91 -0.72 6.52 -10.75
N ILE A 92 0.03 6.23 -9.70
CA ILE A 92 -0.49 6.18 -8.32
C ILE A 92 -0.87 7.57 -7.83
N MET A 93 -0.07 8.59 -8.14
CA MET A 93 -0.37 9.97 -7.76
C MET A 93 -1.67 10.46 -8.38
N LYS A 94 -1.95 10.15 -9.64
CA LYS A 94 -3.22 10.47 -10.30
C LYS A 94 -4.39 9.79 -9.60
N THR A 95 -4.28 8.49 -9.34
CA THR A 95 -5.33 7.72 -8.65
C THR A 95 -5.60 8.26 -7.26
N LYS A 96 -4.58 8.64 -6.51
CA LYS A 96 -4.75 9.27 -5.20
C LYS A 96 -5.50 10.60 -5.30
N ARG A 97 -5.12 11.46 -6.25
CA ARG A 97 -5.79 12.75 -6.48
C ARG A 97 -7.27 12.57 -6.84
N GLU A 98 -7.57 11.61 -7.68
CA GLU A 98 -8.95 11.29 -8.07
C GLU A 98 -9.77 10.81 -6.86
N LYS A 99 -9.25 9.89 -6.07
CA LYS A 99 -9.90 9.39 -4.85
C LYS A 99 -10.10 10.49 -3.81
N ASP A 100 -9.13 11.34 -3.59
CA ASP A 100 -9.21 12.46 -2.67
C ASP A 100 -10.28 13.47 -3.13
N SER A 101 -10.36 13.73 -4.44
CA SER A 101 -11.38 14.59 -5.02
C SER A 101 -12.79 14.02 -4.87
N GLU A 102 -12.97 12.73 -5.08
CA GLU A 102 -14.26 12.03 -4.90
C GLU A 102 -14.68 12.06 -3.42
N THR A 103 -13.76 11.77 -2.51
CA THR A 103 -14.02 11.83 -1.08
C THR A 103 -14.41 13.24 -0.64
N ALA A 104 -13.73 14.26 -1.12
CA ALA A 104 -14.06 15.66 -0.83
C ALA A 104 -15.45 16.04 -1.33
N LYS A 105 -15.85 15.58 -2.52
CA LYS A 105 -17.20 15.78 -3.06
C LYS A 105 -18.25 15.09 -2.20
N GLN A 106 -18.04 13.85 -1.81
CA GLN A 106 -18.97 13.10 -0.94
C GLN A 106 -19.18 13.79 0.39
N VAL A 107 -18.12 14.29 1.01
CA VAL A 107 -18.20 15.04 2.28
C VAL A 107 -19.01 16.33 2.11
N LYS A 108 -18.80 17.07 1.03
CA LYS A 108 -19.57 18.30 0.74
C LYS A 108 -21.04 18.00 0.52
N ASP A 109 -21.38 16.95 -0.21
CA ASP A 109 -22.76 16.56 -0.48
C ASP A 109 -23.46 16.10 0.81
N GLN A 110 -22.80 15.37 1.68
CA GLN A 110 -23.35 15.00 2.99
C GLN A 110 -23.63 16.21 3.87
N LYS A 111 -22.72 17.19 3.93
CA LYS A 111 -22.93 18.43 4.68
C LYS A 111 -24.12 19.23 4.15
N LYS A 112 -24.28 19.34 2.84
CA LYS A 112 -25.44 20.00 2.23
C LYS A 112 -26.75 19.30 2.59
N ASN A 113 -26.78 17.98 2.58
CA ASN A 113 -27.96 17.20 2.95
C ASN A 113 -28.33 17.38 4.43
N GLU A 114 -27.35 17.43 5.32
CA GLU A 114 -27.57 17.68 6.75
C GLU A 114 -28.09 19.10 7.00
N GLU A 115 -27.53 20.11 6.36
CA GLU A 115 -28.01 21.49 6.44
C GLU A 115 -29.42 21.64 5.87
N GLY A 116 -29.73 20.95 4.75
CA GLY A 116 -31.08 20.93 4.18
C GLY A 116 -32.10 20.30 5.10
N LYS A 117 -31.78 19.21 5.79
CA LYS A 117 -32.67 18.58 6.78
C LYS A 117 -32.92 19.45 8.02
N SER A 118 -31.93 20.15 8.53
CA SER A 118 -32.10 21.03 9.70
C SER A 118 -32.98 22.23 9.39
N ASN A 119 -33.01 22.69 8.14
CA ASN A 119 -33.91 23.80 7.71
C ASN A 119 -35.36 23.34 7.49
N GLU A 120 -35.59 22.06 7.16
CA GLU A 120 -36.94 21.52 7.01
C GLU A 120 -37.64 21.23 8.35
N GLU A 121 -36.91 21.03 9.43
CA GLU A 121 -37.44 20.80 10.77
C GLU A 121 -37.86 22.08 11.52
N LYS A 122 -37.63 23.25 10.94
CA LYS A 122 -38.11 24.54 11.46
C LYS A 122 -39.41 24.96 10.76
#